data_86b123dec652f3eafb3dd19b6f5f6189
#
_entry.id   86b123dec652f3eafb3dd19b6f5f6189
#
_cell.length_a   1.000
_cell.length_b   1.000
_cell.length_c   1.000
_cell.angle_alpha   90.00
_cell.angle_beta   90.00
_cell.angle_gamma   90.00
#
_symmetry.space_group_name_H-M   'P 1'
#
loop_
_entity.id
_entity.type
_entity.pdbx_description
1 polymer ?
#
loop_
_entity_poly.entity_id
_entity_poly.type
_entity_poly.pdbx_seq_one_letter_code
_entity_poly.pdbx_strand_id
1 'polypeptide(L)'
;TVTATLEGGVTYGFKFASEDWSTVNFGAADGEEGTVTAGEEKVLARTNTNLSFTPATSATYLFTIDATDSEAPILMIENEEPYVGTPVYLRGAMNDWGTAEEFAYQGGRIYTFSRDVEPGTYEFKVASEDWSTVNFGAISADDSDRNLAPGQTLGLAATNDNLILNIETAD
;
A
#
# COMPACT_ATOMS: atom_id res chain seq x y z
N THR A 1 -14.00 -2.99 -5.36
CA THR A 1 -12.68 -3.64 -5.37
C THR A 1 -12.82 -5.16 -5.39
N VAL A 2 -11.85 -5.85 -5.97
CA VAL A 2 -11.71 -7.31 -5.96
C VAL A 2 -10.23 -7.68 -5.86
N THR A 3 -9.91 -8.80 -5.23
CA THR A 3 -8.54 -9.32 -5.18
C THR A 3 -8.39 -10.58 -6.03
N ALA A 4 -7.19 -10.78 -6.58
CA ALA A 4 -6.80 -11.99 -7.29
C ALA A 4 -5.34 -12.35 -7.00
N THR A 5 -5.08 -13.63 -6.71
CA THR A 5 -3.71 -14.13 -6.59
C THR A 5 -3.19 -14.50 -7.98
N LEU A 6 -2.10 -13.87 -8.40
CA LEU A 6 -1.52 -13.99 -9.74
C LEU A 6 -0.05 -14.41 -9.66
N GLU A 7 0.43 -15.13 -10.68
CA GLU A 7 1.83 -15.54 -10.79
C GLU A 7 2.65 -14.47 -11.52
N GLY A 8 3.83 -14.16 -11.00
CA GLY A 8 4.77 -13.21 -11.59
C GLY A 8 5.26 -13.66 -12.96
N GLY A 9 5.33 -12.73 -13.91
CA GLY A 9 5.76 -12.97 -15.28
C GLY A 9 4.70 -13.61 -16.20
N VAL A 10 3.53 -13.98 -15.69
CA VAL A 10 2.41 -14.50 -16.51
C VAL A 10 1.51 -13.34 -16.94
N THR A 11 1.17 -13.29 -18.23
CA THR A 11 0.25 -12.27 -18.75
C THR A 11 -1.19 -12.74 -18.66
N TYR A 12 -2.02 -11.97 -17.97
CA TYR A 12 -3.45 -12.20 -17.80
C TYR A 12 -4.25 -11.23 -18.65
N GLY A 13 -5.09 -11.77 -19.54
CA GLY A 13 -6.09 -10.99 -20.28
C GLY A 13 -7.40 -10.94 -19.51
N PHE A 14 -8.03 -9.76 -19.40
CA PHE A 14 -9.26 -9.59 -18.64
C PHE A 14 -10.11 -8.40 -19.11
N LYS A 15 -11.32 -8.29 -18.59
CA LYS A 15 -12.25 -7.17 -18.77
C LYS A 15 -13.10 -6.99 -17.52
N PHE A 16 -13.77 -5.84 -17.44
CA PHE A 16 -14.81 -5.60 -16.45
C PHE A 16 -16.16 -5.61 -17.15
N ALA A 17 -16.99 -6.57 -16.81
CA ALA A 17 -18.27 -6.75 -17.49
C ALA A 17 -19.36 -7.20 -16.52
N SER A 18 -20.62 -6.86 -16.85
CA SER A 18 -21.78 -7.52 -16.26
C SER A 18 -21.89 -8.97 -16.78
N GLU A 19 -22.67 -9.81 -16.12
CA GLU A 19 -22.88 -11.20 -16.50
C GLU A 19 -23.29 -11.35 -17.97
N ASP A 20 -24.13 -10.45 -18.43
CA ASP A 20 -24.69 -10.45 -19.80
C ASP A 20 -23.82 -9.67 -20.82
N TRP A 21 -22.71 -9.04 -20.38
CA TRP A 21 -21.80 -8.22 -21.19
C TRP A 21 -22.47 -6.99 -21.85
N SER A 22 -23.72 -6.70 -21.51
CA SER A 22 -24.51 -5.63 -22.15
C SER A 22 -24.56 -4.34 -21.36
N THR A 23 -24.76 -4.43 -20.05
CA THR A 23 -24.88 -3.26 -19.17
C THR A 23 -23.51 -2.65 -18.86
N VAL A 24 -22.54 -3.50 -18.54
CA VAL A 24 -21.15 -3.12 -18.28
C VAL A 24 -20.25 -3.96 -19.18
N ASN A 25 -19.39 -3.31 -19.95
CA ASN A 25 -18.38 -3.96 -20.77
C ASN A 25 -17.23 -2.99 -21.02
N PHE A 26 -16.27 -2.94 -20.07
CA PHE A 26 -15.15 -2.02 -20.11
C PHE A 26 -13.84 -2.74 -20.41
N GLY A 27 -13.04 -2.14 -21.27
CA GLY A 27 -11.70 -2.57 -21.64
C GLY A 27 -10.82 -1.39 -22.03
N ALA A 28 -9.78 -1.63 -22.83
CA ALA A 28 -8.95 -0.56 -23.38
C ALA A 28 -9.69 0.24 -24.45
N ALA A 29 -9.44 1.53 -24.57
CA ALA A 29 -9.99 2.35 -25.65
C ALA A 29 -9.55 1.82 -27.02
N ASP A 30 -10.38 2.03 -28.06
CA ASP A 30 -10.06 1.59 -29.39
C ASP A 30 -8.79 2.26 -29.90
N GLY A 31 -7.85 1.44 -30.40
CA GLY A 31 -6.55 1.91 -30.87
C GLY A 31 -5.50 2.10 -29.77
N GLU A 32 -5.84 1.88 -28.50
CA GLU A 32 -4.90 1.87 -27.39
C GLU A 32 -4.44 0.45 -27.03
N GLU A 33 -3.20 0.36 -26.53
CA GLU A 33 -2.74 -0.89 -25.92
C GLU A 33 -3.50 -1.15 -24.63
N GLY A 34 -3.99 -2.39 -24.47
CA GLY A 34 -4.71 -2.83 -23.28
C GLY A 34 -3.82 -3.09 -22.08
N THR A 35 -2.53 -2.78 -22.15
CA THR A 35 -1.57 -3.04 -21.07
C THR A 35 -1.86 -2.15 -19.86
N VAL A 36 -1.87 -2.77 -18.68
CA VAL A 36 -2.02 -2.12 -17.39
C VAL A 36 -0.76 -2.34 -16.59
N THR A 37 -0.27 -1.28 -15.96
CA THR A 37 0.90 -1.30 -15.06
C THR A 37 0.41 -1.21 -13.61
N ALA A 38 1.02 -1.99 -12.70
CA ALA A 38 0.71 -1.89 -11.28
C ALA A 38 1.09 -0.50 -10.73
N GLY A 39 0.19 0.10 -9.93
CA GLY A 39 0.37 1.42 -9.34
C GLY A 39 0.07 2.60 -10.28
N GLU A 40 -0.32 2.34 -11.53
CA GLU A 40 -0.69 3.37 -12.50
C GLU A 40 -2.20 3.31 -12.80
N GLU A 41 -2.80 4.48 -12.98
CA GLU A 41 -4.20 4.59 -13.39
C GLU A 41 -4.36 4.28 -14.88
N LYS A 42 -5.38 3.49 -15.20
CA LYS A 42 -5.80 3.20 -16.58
C LYS A 42 -7.25 3.63 -16.77
N VAL A 43 -7.47 4.61 -17.65
CA VAL A 43 -8.83 4.98 -18.06
C VAL A 43 -9.41 3.88 -18.95
N LEU A 44 -10.64 3.47 -18.65
CA LEU A 44 -11.37 2.43 -19.36
C LEU A 44 -12.37 3.01 -20.32
N ALA A 45 -12.72 2.25 -21.35
CA ALA A 45 -13.76 2.60 -22.30
C ALA A 45 -14.72 1.42 -22.54
N ARG A 46 -15.92 1.72 -23.04
CA ARG A 46 -16.90 0.71 -23.50
C ARG A 46 -16.44 0.14 -24.83
N THR A 47 -15.68 -0.95 -24.78
CA THR A 47 -15.07 -1.59 -25.96
C THR A 47 -15.04 -3.09 -25.84
N ASN A 48 -14.72 -3.79 -26.95
CA ASN A 48 -14.43 -5.23 -26.94
C ASN A 48 -12.93 -5.53 -26.76
N THR A 49 -12.08 -4.51 -26.67
CA THR A 49 -10.63 -4.69 -26.49
C THR A 49 -10.31 -5.12 -25.07
N ASN A 50 -9.61 -6.24 -24.92
CA ASN A 50 -9.21 -6.74 -23.61
C ASN A 50 -8.12 -5.85 -22.99
N LEU A 51 -8.11 -5.82 -21.66
CA LEU A 51 -6.97 -5.38 -20.87
C LEU A 51 -6.00 -6.54 -20.69
N SER A 52 -4.73 -6.23 -20.44
CA SER A 52 -3.69 -7.20 -20.12
C SER A 52 -2.84 -6.71 -18.97
N PHE A 53 -2.53 -7.59 -18.03
CA PHE A 53 -1.67 -7.31 -16.89
C PHE A 53 -0.64 -8.41 -16.73
N THR A 54 0.63 -8.04 -16.59
CA THR A 54 1.73 -8.97 -16.30
C THR A 54 2.34 -8.56 -14.97
N PRO A 55 2.00 -9.25 -13.86
CA PRO A 55 2.57 -8.95 -12.55
C PRO A 55 4.08 -9.20 -12.54
N ALA A 56 4.84 -8.33 -11.89
CA ALA A 56 6.29 -8.50 -11.73
C ALA A 56 6.63 -9.63 -10.74
N THR A 57 5.79 -9.84 -9.73
CA THR A 57 5.96 -10.84 -8.67
C THR A 57 4.69 -11.65 -8.48
N SER A 58 4.82 -12.90 -8.00
CA SER A 58 3.67 -13.69 -7.55
C SER A 58 3.13 -13.12 -6.25
N ALA A 59 1.89 -12.63 -6.28
CA ALA A 59 1.26 -11.96 -5.12
C ALA A 59 -0.26 -11.91 -5.29
N THR A 60 -0.96 -11.48 -4.24
CA THR A 60 -2.36 -11.08 -4.33
C THR A 60 -2.42 -9.60 -4.75
N TYR A 61 -3.16 -9.32 -5.80
CA TYR A 61 -3.35 -7.99 -6.36
C TYR A 61 -4.77 -7.49 -6.07
N LEU A 62 -4.87 -6.22 -5.70
CA LEU A 62 -6.12 -5.49 -5.51
C LEU A 62 -6.46 -4.73 -6.79
N PHE A 63 -7.63 -5.02 -7.36
CA PHE A 63 -8.19 -4.31 -8.50
C PHE A 63 -9.24 -3.33 -7.99
N THR A 64 -9.04 -2.06 -8.23
CA THR A 64 -9.97 -0.98 -7.85
C THR A 64 -10.48 -0.29 -9.10
N ILE A 65 -11.81 -0.11 -9.19
CA ILE A 65 -12.44 0.70 -10.21
C ILE A 65 -13.09 1.91 -9.53
N ASP A 66 -12.70 3.10 -9.96
CA ASP A 66 -13.44 4.32 -9.70
C ASP A 66 -14.37 4.58 -10.89
N ALA A 67 -15.67 4.52 -10.65
CA ALA A 67 -16.72 4.75 -11.63
C ALA A 67 -17.50 6.05 -11.34
N THR A 68 -16.84 7.02 -10.70
CA THR A 68 -17.41 8.37 -10.50
C THR A 68 -17.79 8.99 -11.85
N ASP A 69 -16.95 8.79 -12.87
CA ASP A 69 -17.34 8.97 -14.29
C ASP A 69 -17.69 7.59 -14.87
N SER A 70 -18.97 7.35 -15.07
CA SER A 70 -19.48 6.07 -15.58
C SER A 70 -19.18 5.83 -17.07
N GLU A 71 -18.75 6.84 -17.81
CA GLU A 71 -18.37 6.70 -19.22
C GLU A 71 -16.87 6.49 -19.41
N ALA A 72 -16.06 6.90 -18.42
CA ALA A 72 -14.61 6.77 -18.41
C ALA A 72 -14.09 6.30 -17.03
N PRO A 73 -14.49 5.12 -16.54
CA PRO A 73 -14.01 4.62 -15.25
C PRO A 73 -12.50 4.46 -15.23
N ILE A 74 -11.90 4.61 -14.05
CA ILE A 74 -10.46 4.45 -13.84
C ILE A 74 -10.20 3.12 -13.13
N LEU A 75 -9.32 2.32 -13.71
CA LEU A 75 -8.78 1.12 -13.08
C LEU A 75 -7.43 1.42 -12.44
N MET A 76 -7.21 0.90 -11.23
CA MET A 76 -5.91 0.77 -10.60
C MET A 76 -5.70 -0.68 -10.15
N ILE A 77 -4.49 -1.21 -10.37
CA ILE A 77 -4.06 -2.52 -9.87
C ILE A 77 -2.86 -2.31 -8.96
N GLU A 78 -2.93 -2.78 -7.73
CA GLU A 78 -1.85 -2.66 -6.76
C GLU A 78 -1.61 -4.00 -6.06
N ASN A 79 -0.41 -4.22 -5.49
CA ASN A 79 -0.23 -5.31 -4.54
C ASN A 79 -1.20 -5.12 -3.36
N GLU A 80 -1.91 -6.17 -2.99
CA GLU A 80 -2.75 -6.15 -1.78
C GLU A 80 -1.87 -6.00 -0.54
N GLU A 81 -0.71 -6.65 -0.52
CA GLU A 81 0.37 -6.43 0.45
C GLU A 81 1.43 -5.49 -0.15
N PRO A 82 1.49 -4.20 0.25
CA PRO A 82 2.36 -3.20 -0.39
C PRO A 82 3.85 -3.53 -0.34
N TYR A 83 4.29 -4.26 0.72
CA TYR A 83 5.70 -4.59 0.97
C TYR A 83 5.97 -6.09 0.90
N VAL A 84 5.26 -6.80 0.01
CA VAL A 84 5.44 -8.25 -0.18
C VAL A 84 6.92 -8.59 -0.40
N GLY A 85 7.45 -9.52 0.42
CA GLY A 85 8.84 -9.93 0.38
C GLY A 85 9.86 -8.93 0.96
N THR A 86 9.39 -7.81 1.52
CA THR A 86 10.24 -6.84 2.22
C THR A 86 9.80 -6.73 3.68
N PRO A 87 10.55 -7.31 4.64
CA PRO A 87 10.25 -7.15 6.05
C PRO A 87 10.29 -5.67 6.47
N VAL A 88 9.28 -5.25 7.22
CA VAL A 88 9.13 -3.88 7.75
C VAL A 88 9.25 -3.91 9.26
N TYR A 89 10.08 -3.06 9.82
CA TYR A 89 10.42 -3.07 11.24
C TYR A 89 10.06 -1.76 11.93
N LEU A 90 9.72 -1.86 13.22
CA LEU A 90 9.83 -0.73 14.13
C LEU A 90 11.31 -0.53 14.44
N ARG A 91 11.87 0.61 14.08
CA ARG A 91 13.26 0.95 14.32
C ARG A 91 13.34 2.23 15.12
N GLY A 92 13.93 2.21 16.29
CA GLY A 92 13.95 3.37 17.17
C GLY A 92 14.85 3.23 18.39
N ALA A 93 14.87 4.28 19.21
CA ALA A 93 15.67 4.33 20.43
C ALA A 93 15.33 3.21 21.43
N MET A 94 14.10 2.68 21.37
CA MET A 94 13.66 1.58 22.24
C MET A 94 14.26 0.21 21.89
N ASN A 95 14.93 0.07 20.74
CA ASN A 95 15.52 -1.18 20.26
C ASN A 95 16.86 -0.97 19.55
N ASP A 96 17.58 0.11 19.91
CA ASP A 96 18.87 0.48 19.32
C ASP A 96 18.83 0.56 17.78
N TRP A 97 17.69 0.94 17.21
CA TRP A 97 17.44 1.03 15.76
C TRP A 97 17.61 -0.30 15.01
N GLY A 98 17.48 -1.42 15.74
CA GLY A 98 17.63 -2.78 15.20
C GLY A 98 16.42 -3.27 14.40
N THR A 99 16.49 -4.53 13.96
CA THR A 99 15.48 -5.23 13.15
C THR A 99 14.83 -6.39 13.90
N ALA A 100 14.80 -6.35 15.24
CA ALA A 100 14.21 -7.41 16.04
C ALA A 100 12.67 -7.37 16.05
N GLU A 101 12.07 -6.21 15.77
CA GLU A 101 10.63 -5.97 15.86
C GLU A 101 10.02 -5.75 14.48
N GLU A 102 9.63 -6.86 13.85
CA GLU A 102 8.97 -6.90 12.55
C GLU A 102 7.47 -6.66 12.67
N PHE A 103 6.91 -5.84 11.79
CA PHE A 103 5.47 -5.68 11.63
C PHE A 103 4.89 -6.88 10.89
N ALA A 104 3.84 -7.49 11.46
CA ALA A 104 3.10 -8.57 10.83
C ALA A 104 1.98 -8.02 9.94
N TYR A 105 1.95 -8.47 8.69
CA TYR A 105 0.85 -8.17 7.77
C TYR A 105 -0.45 -8.85 8.21
N GLN A 106 -1.56 -8.10 8.25
CA GLN A 106 -2.88 -8.58 8.71
C GLN A 106 -3.92 -8.67 7.59
N GLY A 107 -3.56 -8.39 6.36
CA GLY A 107 -4.51 -8.19 5.26
C GLY A 107 -5.06 -6.77 5.19
N GLY A 108 -5.68 -6.42 4.07
CA GLY A 108 -6.28 -5.09 3.88
C GLY A 108 -5.30 -3.94 3.95
N ARG A 109 -4.03 -4.16 3.60
CA ARG A 109 -2.91 -3.18 3.64
C ARG A 109 -2.56 -2.73 5.06
N ILE A 110 -2.90 -3.53 6.07
CA ILE A 110 -2.64 -3.24 7.48
C ILE A 110 -1.46 -4.08 7.98
N TYR A 111 -0.52 -3.41 8.62
CA TYR A 111 0.60 -4.02 9.34
C TYR A 111 0.48 -3.69 10.83
N THR A 112 0.71 -4.66 11.69
CA THR A 112 0.64 -4.48 13.14
C THR A 112 1.89 -4.97 13.82
N PHE A 113 2.21 -4.30 14.92
CA PHE A 113 3.27 -4.69 15.84
C PHE A 113 2.82 -4.33 17.27
N SER A 114 3.22 -5.12 18.26
CA SER A 114 2.98 -4.82 19.67
C SER A 114 4.20 -5.15 20.52
N ARG A 115 4.50 -4.28 21.48
CA ARG A 115 5.51 -4.50 22.51
C ARG A 115 5.17 -3.71 23.76
N ASP A 116 5.70 -4.12 24.89
CA ASP A 116 5.69 -3.34 26.11
C ASP A 116 6.76 -2.25 26.02
N VAL A 117 6.39 -1.01 26.37
CA VAL A 117 7.28 0.16 26.35
C VAL A 117 7.15 0.85 27.70
N GLU A 118 8.26 1.07 28.38
CA GLU A 118 8.32 1.83 29.64
C GLU A 118 7.96 3.31 29.38
N PRO A 119 7.47 4.03 30.40
CA PRO A 119 7.25 5.48 30.26
C PRO A 119 8.50 6.21 29.81
N GLY A 120 8.34 7.12 28.86
CA GLY A 120 9.47 7.85 28.28
C GLY A 120 9.16 8.46 26.92
N THR A 121 10.16 9.07 26.34
CA THR A 121 10.11 9.65 24.98
C THR A 121 11.09 8.89 24.08
N TYR A 122 10.58 8.38 22.97
CA TYR A 122 11.34 7.54 22.06
C TYR A 122 11.26 8.04 20.62
N GLU A 123 12.38 8.27 20.01
CA GLU A 123 12.45 8.50 18.56
C GLU A 123 12.40 7.16 17.82
N PHE A 124 11.63 7.12 16.71
CA PHE A 124 11.51 5.90 15.92
C PHE A 124 11.13 6.19 14.47
N LYS A 125 11.24 5.16 13.64
CA LYS A 125 10.77 5.11 12.24
C LYS A 125 10.18 3.74 11.94
N VAL A 126 9.46 3.66 10.83
CA VAL A 126 9.01 2.40 10.23
C VAL A 126 9.86 2.17 8.98
N ALA A 127 10.72 1.15 9.00
CA ALA A 127 11.69 0.98 7.93
C ALA A 127 12.06 -0.48 7.66
N SER A 128 12.48 -0.76 6.42
CA SER A 128 13.17 -2.01 6.05
C SER A 128 14.58 -2.07 6.65
N GLU A 129 15.21 -3.25 6.60
CA GLU A 129 16.57 -3.44 7.09
C GLU A 129 17.58 -2.50 6.41
N ASP A 130 17.41 -2.30 5.11
CA ASP A 130 18.30 -1.50 4.25
C ASP A 130 18.04 0.00 4.30
N TRP A 131 16.96 0.47 4.97
CA TRP A 131 16.51 1.87 5.02
C TRP A 131 16.16 2.49 3.66
N SER A 132 16.13 1.70 2.59
CA SER A 132 15.95 2.20 1.22
C SER A 132 14.59 1.81 0.62
N THR A 133 14.15 0.58 0.83
CA THR A 133 12.87 0.08 0.29
C THR A 133 11.68 0.65 1.06
N VAL A 134 11.78 0.66 2.39
CA VAL A 134 10.83 1.31 3.29
C VAL A 134 11.61 2.19 4.26
N ASN A 135 11.25 3.47 4.34
CA ASN A 135 11.85 4.41 5.28
C ASN A 135 10.86 5.54 5.59
N PHE A 136 9.89 5.24 6.43
CA PHE A 136 8.85 6.19 6.81
C PHE A 136 9.14 6.83 8.17
N GLY A 137 9.00 8.13 8.19
CA GLY A 137 9.09 8.97 9.37
C GLY A 137 8.00 10.03 9.39
N ALA A 138 8.23 11.12 10.09
CA ALA A 138 7.29 12.24 10.17
C ALA A 138 7.17 12.96 8.83
N ILE A 139 5.99 13.51 8.54
CA ILE A 139 5.74 14.30 7.32
C ILE A 139 6.60 15.57 7.32
N SER A 140 6.79 16.17 8.49
CA SER A 140 7.64 17.34 8.69
C SER A 140 8.29 17.32 10.08
N ALA A 141 9.16 18.29 10.35
CA ALA A 141 9.79 18.47 11.66
C ALA A 141 8.86 19.14 12.68
N ASP A 142 7.64 19.53 12.31
CA ASP A 142 6.68 20.16 13.20
C ASP A 142 6.16 19.17 14.24
N ASP A 143 5.96 19.62 15.47
CA ASP A 143 5.53 18.77 16.59
C ASP A 143 4.22 18.03 16.34
N SER A 144 3.28 18.62 15.62
CA SER A 144 2.01 17.99 15.25
C SER A 144 2.15 16.81 14.29
N ASP A 145 3.22 16.77 13.50
CA ASP A 145 3.47 15.77 12.46
C ASP A 145 4.39 14.65 12.95
N ARG A 146 5.05 14.82 14.10
CA ARG A 146 6.03 13.87 14.60
C ARG A 146 5.72 13.30 15.99
N ASN A 147 4.98 14.01 16.85
CA ASN A 147 4.65 13.54 18.19
C ASN A 147 3.43 12.64 18.20
N LEU A 148 3.61 11.39 18.65
CA LEU A 148 2.59 10.37 18.75
C LEU A 148 2.36 10.03 20.24
N ALA A 149 1.10 10.08 20.65
CA ALA A 149 0.67 9.56 21.94
C ALA A 149 -0.29 8.35 21.73
N PRO A 150 -0.48 7.50 22.75
CA PRO A 150 -1.41 6.39 22.66
C PRO A 150 -2.81 6.82 22.19
N GLY A 151 -3.37 6.08 21.23
CA GLY A 151 -4.68 6.37 20.63
C GLY A 151 -4.68 7.43 19.52
N GLN A 152 -3.55 8.05 19.22
CA GLN A 152 -3.41 9.00 18.11
C GLN A 152 -3.03 8.30 16.78
N THR A 153 -3.30 9.00 15.69
CA THR A 153 -2.88 8.61 14.33
C THR A 153 -2.08 9.74 13.72
N LEU A 154 -0.95 9.41 13.11
CA LEU A 154 -0.12 10.34 12.32
C LEU A 154 0.01 9.86 10.89
N GLY A 155 0.09 10.80 9.95
CA GLY A 155 0.56 10.54 8.60
C GLY A 155 2.06 10.24 8.59
N LEU A 156 2.47 9.37 7.67
CA LEU A 156 3.87 9.02 7.46
C LEU A 156 4.33 9.48 6.08
N ALA A 157 5.60 9.83 5.96
CA ALA A 157 6.24 10.15 4.68
C ALA A 157 7.63 9.52 4.59
N ALA A 158 8.12 9.34 3.35
CA ALA A 158 9.49 8.88 3.09
C ALA A 158 10.47 10.04 3.36
N THR A 159 10.78 10.27 4.63
CA THR A 159 11.64 11.38 5.11
C THR A 159 12.71 10.84 6.05
N ASN A 160 13.68 11.71 6.40
CA ASN A 160 14.66 11.42 7.45
C ASN A 160 14.21 11.90 8.84
N ASP A 161 13.06 12.55 8.94
CA ASP A 161 12.54 13.05 10.22
C ASP A 161 11.97 11.91 11.05
N ASN A 162 12.43 11.78 12.28
CA ASN A 162 11.95 10.76 13.19
C ASN A 162 10.57 11.10 13.76
N LEU A 163 9.76 10.05 13.98
CA LEU A 163 8.59 10.12 14.84
C LEU A 163 9.02 10.11 16.31
N ILE A 164 8.23 10.68 17.18
CA ILE A 164 8.45 10.72 18.63
C ILE A 164 7.26 10.09 19.34
N LEU A 165 7.48 8.97 20.02
CA LEU A 165 6.48 8.34 20.88
C LEU A 165 6.64 8.85 22.30
N ASN A 166 5.57 9.42 22.88
CA ASN A 166 5.52 9.87 24.25
C ASN A 166 4.60 8.95 25.07
N ILE A 167 5.19 8.24 26.04
CA ILE A 167 4.48 7.37 26.98
C ILE A 167 4.57 8.02 28.35
N GLU A 168 3.41 8.43 28.88
CA GLU A 168 3.31 9.02 30.22
C GLU A 168 3.26 7.93 31.29
N THR A 169 3.74 8.24 32.50
CA THR A 169 3.49 7.40 33.68
C THR A 169 2.02 7.41 34.00
N ALA A 170 1.43 6.23 34.17
CA ALA A 170 0.09 6.17 34.77
C ALA A 170 0.15 6.70 36.23
N ASP A 171 -0.65 7.72 36.53
CA ASP A 171 -0.84 8.24 37.91
C ASP A 171 -1.52 7.22 38.81
#